data_efcfc031f38dd235d7a120138418aebb
#
_entry.id   efcfc031f38dd235d7a120138418aebb
#
_cell.length_a   1.000
_cell.length_b   1.000
_cell.length_c   1.000
_cell.angle_alpha   90.00
_cell.angle_beta   90.00
_cell.angle_gamma   90.00
#
_symmetry.space_group_name_H-M   'P 1'
#
loop_
_entity.id
_entity.type
_entity.pdbx_description
1 polymer ?
#
loop_
_entity_poly.entity_id
_entity_poly.type
_entity_poly.pdbx_seq_one_letter_code
_entity_poly.pdbx_strand_id
1 'polypeptide(L)'
;VATPAARAAQQATTTIPIVSGSMGDPVGDGLVASLARPGGNITGLTFLGPELVPKRLGLLKEALPKVTRVAALWHPGAFGERTNQVMLKETEGAARALGVQLQLVGVRGADELDRAFSTMTKERAEALVVFPSTMLFSERRRIVALAAKHRLPSMSNAREFVELGGLIGYGASITDLNRRAATYVDKILKGAKP
;
A
#
# COMPACT_ATOMS: atom_id res chain seq x y z
N VAL A 1 8.51 6.21 8.84
CA VAL A 1 7.73 7.30 8.20
C VAL A 1 7.23 6.80 6.84
N ALA A 2 6.00 7.10 6.47
CA ALA A 2 5.45 6.78 5.15
C ALA A 2 6.04 7.72 4.07
N THR A 3 5.94 7.34 2.79
CA THR A 3 6.48 8.10 1.65
C THR A 3 6.16 9.60 1.67
N PRO A 4 4.90 10.06 1.89
CA PRO A 4 4.61 11.49 1.94
C PRO A 4 5.35 12.23 3.06
N ALA A 5 5.47 11.63 4.24
CA ALA A 5 6.19 12.22 5.37
C ALA A 5 7.71 12.23 5.15
N ALA A 6 8.26 11.19 4.49
CA ALA A 6 9.68 11.17 4.10
C ALA A 6 10.00 12.29 3.11
N ARG A 7 9.11 12.53 2.13
CA ARG A 7 9.23 13.63 1.18
C ARG A 7 9.19 15.02 1.87
N ALA A 8 8.27 15.23 2.78
CA ALA A 8 8.18 16.47 3.54
C ALA A 8 9.45 16.71 4.39
N ALA A 9 9.97 15.66 5.04
CA ALA A 9 11.21 15.74 5.80
C ALA A 9 12.43 16.06 4.90
N GLN A 10 12.50 15.46 3.70
CA GLN A 10 13.55 15.73 2.72
C GLN A 10 13.56 17.20 2.25
N GLN A 11 12.37 17.79 2.10
CA GLN A 11 12.25 19.21 1.74
C GLN A 11 12.71 20.15 2.90
N ALA A 12 12.57 19.71 4.13
CA ALA A 12 12.93 20.50 5.30
C ALA A 12 14.43 20.45 5.64
N THR A 13 15.16 19.41 5.23
CA THR A 13 16.59 19.25 5.51
C THR A 13 17.29 18.35 4.50
N THR A 14 18.54 18.72 4.17
CA THR A 14 19.45 17.93 3.34
C THR A 14 20.59 17.30 4.12
N THR A 15 20.73 17.65 5.41
CA THR A 15 21.88 17.26 6.25
C THR A 15 21.49 16.33 7.40
N ILE A 16 20.30 16.52 7.97
CA ILE A 16 19.83 15.68 9.08
C ILE A 16 19.43 14.30 8.53
N PRO A 17 20.02 13.20 9.04
CA PRO A 17 19.64 11.85 8.62
C PRO A 17 18.15 11.54 8.85
N ILE A 18 17.50 11.01 7.85
CA ILE A 18 16.10 10.60 7.87
C ILE A 18 16.03 9.08 7.74
N VAL A 19 15.62 8.39 8.79
CA VAL A 19 15.42 6.93 8.76
C VAL A 19 13.94 6.62 8.64
N SER A 20 13.58 5.92 7.55
CA SER A 20 12.20 5.48 7.32
C SER A 20 12.04 3.98 7.55
N GLY A 21 11.06 3.58 8.37
CA GLY A 21 10.75 2.18 8.63
C GLY A 21 9.91 1.51 7.54
N SER A 22 9.18 2.28 6.72
CA SER A 22 8.25 1.70 5.76
C SER A 22 7.93 2.65 4.60
N MET A 23 8.82 2.73 3.64
CA MET A 23 8.57 3.40 2.36
C MET A 23 7.88 2.44 1.37
N GLY A 24 7.08 2.97 0.46
CA GLY A 24 6.49 2.20 -0.63
C GLY A 24 7.54 1.90 -1.70
N ASP A 25 7.76 2.84 -2.58
CA ASP A 25 8.77 2.80 -3.64
C ASP A 25 9.68 4.04 -3.54
N PRO A 26 10.72 4.02 -2.69
CA PRO A 26 11.57 5.19 -2.47
C PRO A 26 12.40 5.57 -3.70
N VAL A 27 12.69 4.63 -4.61
CA VAL A 27 13.42 4.89 -5.85
C VAL A 27 12.48 5.51 -6.89
N GLY A 28 11.33 4.90 -7.13
CA GLY A 28 10.32 5.43 -8.07
C GLY A 28 9.78 6.79 -7.65
N ASP A 29 9.68 7.04 -6.34
CA ASP A 29 9.28 8.33 -5.77
C ASP A 29 10.42 9.37 -5.72
N GLY A 30 11.65 9.01 -6.14
CA GLY A 30 12.80 9.92 -6.19
C GLY A 30 13.34 10.33 -4.81
N LEU A 31 13.10 9.55 -3.78
CA LEU A 31 13.60 9.81 -2.43
C LEU A 31 15.04 9.33 -2.23
N VAL A 32 15.43 8.27 -2.93
CA VAL A 32 16.75 7.68 -2.90
C VAL A 32 17.20 7.27 -4.31
N ALA A 33 18.51 7.25 -4.57
CA ALA A 33 19.06 6.87 -5.87
C ALA A 33 18.90 5.36 -6.16
N SER A 34 19.11 4.53 -5.14
CA SER A 34 18.85 3.08 -5.19
C SER A 34 18.66 2.52 -3.78
N LEU A 35 18.13 1.29 -3.67
CA LEU A 35 17.95 0.65 -2.36
C LEU A 35 19.30 0.32 -1.68
N ALA A 36 20.32 -0.03 -2.47
CA ALA A 36 21.64 -0.40 -1.94
C ALA A 36 22.51 0.82 -1.65
N ARG A 37 22.30 1.93 -2.34
CA ARG A 37 23.06 3.18 -2.21
C ARG A 37 22.10 4.37 -2.26
N PRO A 38 21.50 4.77 -1.13
CA PRO A 38 20.52 5.85 -1.07
C PRO A 38 21.04 7.18 -1.64
N GLY A 39 22.30 7.54 -1.38
CA GLY A 39 22.99 8.67 -2.01
C GLY A 39 22.65 10.04 -1.43
N GLY A 40 21.82 10.13 -0.40
CA GLY A 40 21.40 11.37 0.26
C GLY A 40 21.32 11.18 1.76
N ASN A 41 20.49 12.01 2.41
CA ASN A 41 20.26 11.94 3.86
C ASN A 41 19.08 11.03 4.26
N ILE A 42 18.44 10.33 3.31
CA ILE A 42 17.36 9.39 3.57
C ILE A 42 17.87 7.95 3.42
N THR A 43 17.52 7.11 4.39
CA THR A 43 17.75 5.67 4.36
C THR A 43 16.59 4.93 5.04
N GLY A 44 16.58 3.61 5.00
CA GLY A 44 15.58 2.80 5.70
C GLY A 44 15.13 1.56 4.97
N LEU A 45 13.87 1.20 5.18
CA LEU A 45 13.27 -0.04 4.71
C LEU A 45 12.07 0.24 3.80
N THR A 46 11.86 -0.62 2.81
CA THR A 46 10.64 -0.63 1.98
C THR A 46 9.78 -1.84 2.33
N PHE A 47 8.46 -1.66 2.24
CA PHE A 47 7.50 -2.75 2.43
C PHE A 47 7.02 -3.34 1.09
N LEU A 48 7.60 -2.93 -0.04
CA LEU A 48 7.26 -3.37 -1.40
C LEU A 48 5.75 -3.31 -1.67
N GLY A 49 5.12 -2.26 -1.18
CA GLY A 49 3.66 -2.14 -1.19
C GLY A 49 3.06 -2.10 -2.58
N PRO A 50 3.48 -1.17 -3.43
CA PRO A 50 2.99 -1.04 -4.79
C PRO A 50 3.28 -2.28 -5.64
N GLU A 51 4.49 -2.82 -5.59
CA GLU A 51 4.97 -3.93 -6.40
C GLU A 51 4.22 -5.25 -6.13
N LEU A 52 3.69 -5.40 -4.91
CA LEU A 52 2.96 -6.60 -4.51
C LEU A 52 1.46 -6.55 -4.80
N VAL A 53 0.91 -5.44 -5.34
CA VAL A 53 -0.54 -5.36 -5.60
C VAL A 53 -1.00 -6.38 -6.67
N PRO A 54 -0.29 -6.55 -7.82
CA PRO A 54 -0.62 -7.59 -8.78
C PRO A 54 -0.61 -9.00 -8.18
N LYS A 55 0.38 -9.30 -7.32
CA LYS A 55 0.47 -10.59 -6.62
C LYS A 55 -0.72 -10.81 -5.68
N ARG A 56 -1.16 -9.77 -4.96
CA ARG A 56 -2.34 -9.85 -4.10
C ARG A 56 -3.60 -10.16 -4.89
N LEU A 57 -3.78 -9.56 -6.06
CA LEU A 57 -4.90 -9.86 -6.94
C LEU A 57 -4.87 -11.34 -7.40
N GLY A 58 -3.68 -11.86 -7.74
CA GLY A 58 -3.50 -13.28 -8.06
C GLY A 58 -3.91 -14.19 -6.89
N LEU A 59 -3.41 -13.92 -5.68
CA LEU A 59 -3.76 -14.70 -4.48
C LEU A 59 -5.26 -14.64 -4.16
N LEU A 60 -5.91 -13.48 -4.36
CA LEU A 60 -7.36 -13.37 -4.20
C LEU A 60 -8.10 -14.24 -5.22
N LYS A 61 -7.64 -14.25 -6.48
CA LYS A 61 -8.23 -15.09 -7.54
C LYS A 61 -8.00 -16.58 -7.30
N GLU A 62 -6.84 -16.96 -6.76
CA GLU A 62 -6.57 -18.36 -6.34
C GLU A 62 -7.52 -18.81 -5.21
N ALA A 63 -7.75 -17.94 -4.21
CA ALA A 63 -8.66 -18.22 -3.11
C ALA A 63 -10.13 -18.21 -3.51
N LEU A 64 -10.49 -17.42 -4.52
CA LEU A 64 -11.86 -17.24 -5.01
C LEU A 64 -11.92 -17.44 -6.54
N PRO A 65 -11.78 -18.67 -7.04
CA PRO A 65 -11.62 -18.95 -8.48
C PRO A 65 -12.79 -18.47 -9.35
N LYS A 66 -14.00 -18.37 -8.79
CA LYS A 66 -15.21 -17.96 -9.52
C LYS A 66 -15.35 -16.43 -9.65
N VAL A 67 -14.58 -15.64 -8.91
CA VAL A 67 -14.65 -14.19 -8.95
C VAL A 67 -14.22 -13.66 -10.32
N THR A 68 -15.05 -12.83 -10.92
CA THR A 68 -14.81 -12.20 -12.22
C THR A 68 -14.72 -10.67 -12.14
N ARG A 69 -15.27 -10.07 -11.08
CA ARG A 69 -15.26 -8.61 -10.86
C ARG A 69 -14.66 -8.28 -9.50
N VAL A 70 -13.56 -7.53 -9.50
CA VAL A 70 -12.84 -7.15 -8.29
C VAL A 70 -12.76 -5.63 -8.23
N ALA A 71 -13.23 -5.06 -7.11
CA ALA A 71 -12.98 -3.66 -6.80
C ALA A 71 -11.58 -3.48 -6.19
N ALA A 72 -10.89 -2.45 -6.62
CA ALA A 72 -9.60 -2.03 -6.07
C ALA A 72 -9.76 -0.67 -5.39
N LEU A 73 -9.79 -0.66 -4.07
CA LEU A 73 -9.86 0.57 -3.28
C LEU A 73 -8.46 1.15 -3.14
N TRP A 74 -8.25 2.37 -3.63
CA TRP A 74 -6.95 3.00 -3.61
C TRP A 74 -7.02 4.49 -3.23
N HIS A 75 -5.88 5.05 -2.78
CA HIS A 75 -5.74 6.44 -2.40
C HIS A 75 -4.73 7.16 -3.31
N PRO A 76 -5.14 8.16 -4.11
CA PRO A 76 -4.25 8.86 -5.04
C PRO A 76 -3.04 9.55 -4.37
N GLY A 77 -3.18 9.96 -3.11
CA GLY A 77 -2.09 10.58 -2.34
C GLY A 77 -1.17 9.60 -1.60
N ALA A 78 -1.28 8.28 -1.84
CA ALA A 78 -0.49 7.28 -1.11
C ALA A 78 1.01 7.33 -1.47
N PHE A 79 1.32 7.55 -2.74
CA PHE A 79 2.68 7.56 -3.31
C PHE A 79 2.86 8.73 -4.28
N GLY A 80 4.05 8.87 -4.86
CA GLY A 80 4.28 9.77 -5.98
C GLY A 80 3.49 9.35 -7.23
N GLU A 81 3.30 10.29 -8.13
CA GLU A 81 2.48 10.08 -9.33
C GLU A 81 2.98 8.90 -10.18
N ARG A 82 4.30 8.82 -10.40
CA ARG A 82 4.94 7.73 -11.16
C ARG A 82 4.66 6.36 -10.53
N THR A 83 4.85 6.24 -9.22
CA THR A 83 4.63 4.99 -8.49
C THR A 83 3.15 4.59 -8.56
N ASN A 84 2.22 5.53 -8.39
CA ASN A 84 0.79 5.27 -8.56
C ASN A 84 0.45 4.78 -9.97
N GLN A 85 0.95 5.45 -11.02
CA GLN A 85 0.70 5.07 -12.41
C GLN A 85 1.22 3.66 -12.72
N VAL A 86 2.45 3.34 -12.30
CA VAL A 86 3.03 2.00 -12.49
C VAL A 86 2.20 0.94 -11.76
N MET A 87 1.89 1.16 -10.47
CA MET A 87 1.08 0.25 -9.66
C MET A 87 -0.29 -0.04 -10.29
N LEU A 88 -1.01 1.00 -10.74
CA LEU A 88 -2.31 0.85 -11.38
C LEU A 88 -2.18 0.07 -12.69
N LYS A 89 -1.25 0.45 -13.57
CA LYS A 89 -1.01 -0.21 -14.86
C LYS A 89 -0.66 -1.68 -14.72
N GLU A 90 0.23 -2.02 -13.79
CA GLU A 90 0.63 -3.40 -13.53
C GLU A 90 -0.54 -4.22 -12.97
N THR A 91 -1.35 -3.63 -12.09
CA THR A 91 -2.53 -4.31 -11.54
C THR A 91 -3.60 -4.55 -12.61
N GLU A 92 -3.83 -3.59 -13.50
CA GLU A 92 -4.72 -3.77 -14.66
C GLU A 92 -4.20 -4.86 -15.63
N GLY A 93 -2.87 -4.90 -15.83
CA GLY A 93 -2.23 -5.97 -16.61
C GLY A 93 -2.46 -7.35 -16.01
N ALA A 94 -2.26 -7.48 -14.70
CA ALA A 94 -2.52 -8.71 -13.97
C ALA A 94 -4.00 -9.10 -14.00
N ALA A 95 -4.92 -8.14 -13.86
CA ALA A 95 -6.35 -8.38 -13.93
C ALA A 95 -6.76 -8.98 -15.28
N ARG A 96 -6.24 -8.40 -16.39
CA ARG A 96 -6.48 -8.96 -17.74
C ARG A 96 -5.95 -10.39 -17.88
N ALA A 97 -4.75 -10.65 -17.40
CA ALA A 97 -4.13 -11.99 -17.44
C ALA A 97 -4.92 -13.04 -16.63
N LEU A 98 -5.56 -12.61 -15.54
CA LEU A 98 -6.37 -13.46 -14.66
C LEU A 98 -7.84 -13.58 -15.09
N GLY A 99 -8.26 -12.93 -16.18
CA GLY A 99 -9.65 -12.88 -16.60
C GLY A 99 -10.57 -12.17 -15.60
N VAL A 100 -10.05 -11.14 -14.91
CA VAL A 100 -10.77 -10.35 -13.92
C VAL A 100 -11.04 -8.95 -14.45
N GLN A 101 -12.28 -8.50 -14.35
CA GLN A 101 -12.65 -7.11 -14.56
C GLN A 101 -12.31 -6.34 -13.29
N LEU A 102 -11.33 -5.43 -13.39
CA LEU A 102 -10.88 -4.59 -12.29
C LEU A 102 -11.63 -3.26 -12.29
N GLN A 103 -12.25 -2.93 -11.16
CA GLN A 103 -12.89 -1.64 -10.92
C GLN A 103 -11.99 -0.80 -10.01
N LEU A 104 -11.35 0.22 -10.53
CA LEU A 104 -10.54 1.15 -9.75
C LEU A 104 -11.41 2.17 -9.03
N VAL A 105 -11.44 2.14 -7.69
CA VAL A 105 -12.23 3.06 -6.87
C VAL A 105 -11.27 3.90 -6.03
N GLY A 106 -11.04 5.13 -6.47
CA GLY A 106 -10.20 6.10 -5.76
C GLY A 106 -10.97 6.80 -4.64
N VAL A 107 -10.32 6.97 -3.48
CA VAL A 107 -10.84 7.77 -2.36
C VAL A 107 -9.73 8.69 -1.86
N ARG A 108 -10.08 9.97 -1.61
CA ARG A 108 -9.14 10.98 -1.10
C ARG A 108 -9.20 11.15 0.40
N GLY A 109 -10.32 10.76 1.02
CA GLY A 109 -10.54 10.87 2.45
C GLY A 109 -11.49 9.79 2.98
N ALA A 110 -11.57 9.70 4.30
CA ALA A 110 -12.44 8.75 4.99
C ALA A 110 -13.94 8.99 4.72
N ASP A 111 -14.33 10.23 4.46
CA ASP A 111 -15.70 10.64 4.13
C ASP A 111 -16.22 10.04 2.82
N GLU A 112 -15.34 9.70 1.89
CA GLU A 112 -15.70 9.11 0.61
C GLU A 112 -15.93 7.57 0.68
N LEU A 113 -15.59 6.90 1.77
CA LEU A 113 -15.64 5.44 1.89
C LEU A 113 -17.03 4.85 1.67
N ASP A 114 -18.09 5.39 2.30
CA ASP A 114 -19.45 4.85 2.14
C ASP A 114 -19.93 4.95 0.69
N ARG A 115 -19.64 6.08 0.03
CA ARG A 115 -19.93 6.25 -1.39
C ARG A 115 -19.14 5.26 -2.26
N ALA A 116 -17.87 5.06 -1.96
CA ALA A 116 -17.01 4.13 -2.68
C ALA A 116 -17.58 2.69 -2.61
N PHE A 117 -17.96 2.21 -1.43
CA PHE A 117 -18.56 0.89 -1.26
C PHE A 117 -19.94 0.77 -1.94
N SER A 118 -20.74 1.82 -1.90
CA SER A 118 -22.00 1.86 -2.63
C SER A 118 -21.80 1.74 -4.14
N THR A 119 -20.76 2.41 -4.68
CA THR A 119 -20.39 2.31 -6.10
C THR A 119 -19.91 0.89 -6.44
N MET A 120 -19.04 0.28 -5.63
CA MET A 120 -18.58 -1.11 -5.84
C MET A 120 -19.74 -2.09 -5.92
N THR A 121 -20.72 -1.96 -5.02
CA THR A 121 -21.92 -2.82 -5.00
C THR A 121 -22.79 -2.58 -6.22
N LYS A 122 -23.04 -1.33 -6.61
CA LYS A 122 -23.82 -0.97 -7.80
C LYS A 122 -23.21 -1.56 -9.08
N GLU A 123 -21.90 -1.59 -9.18
CA GLU A 123 -21.14 -2.16 -10.28
C GLU A 123 -20.87 -3.67 -10.11
N ARG A 124 -21.50 -4.29 -9.11
CA ARG A 124 -21.49 -5.73 -8.86
C ARG A 124 -20.09 -6.30 -8.62
N ALA A 125 -19.25 -5.58 -7.86
CA ALA A 125 -18.01 -6.16 -7.37
C ALA A 125 -18.30 -7.40 -6.52
N GLU A 126 -17.47 -8.42 -6.67
CA GLU A 126 -17.59 -9.72 -6.00
C GLU A 126 -16.51 -9.91 -4.93
N ALA A 127 -15.45 -9.11 -5.00
CA ALA A 127 -14.37 -9.07 -4.02
C ALA A 127 -13.70 -7.69 -4.01
N LEU A 128 -12.89 -7.44 -2.99
CA LEU A 128 -12.20 -6.17 -2.76
C LEU A 128 -10.69 -6.41 -2.59
N VAL A 129 -9.87 -5.64 -3.30
CA VAL A 129 -8.45 -5.48 -2.99
C VAL A 129 -8.23 -4.07 -2.42
N VAL A 130 -7.68 -3.98 -1.22
CA VAL A 130 -7.31 -2.70 -0.60
C VAL A 130 -5.85 -2.43 -0.89
N PHE A 131 -5.58 -1.34 -1.61
CA PHE A 131 -4.23 -0.95 -1.96
C PHE A 131 -3.48 -0.34 -0.76
N PRO A 132 -2.16 -0.42 -0.73
CA PRO A 132 -1.39 0.12 0.37
C PRO A 132 -1.50 1.65 0.44
N SER A 133 -1.88 2.16 1.60
CA SER A 133 -1.98 3.59 1.89
C SER A 133 -2.05 3.79 3.41
N THR A 134 -1.40 4.82 3.93
CA THR A 134 -1.48 5.19 5.35
C THR A 134 -2.92 5.58 5.72
N MET A 135 -3.62 6.32 4.86
CA MET A 135 -5.01 6.71 5.09
C MET A 135 -5.93 5.48 5.14
N LEU A 136 -5.85 4.57 4.16
CA LEU A 136 -6.65 3.35 4.15
C LEU A 136 -6.31 2.42 5.33
N PHE A 137 -5.05 2.38 5.76
CA PHE A 137 -4.65 1.64 6.94
C PHE A 137 -5.24 2.23 8.23
N SER A 138 -5.28 3.56 8.35
CA SER A 138 -5.93 4.23 9.50
C SER A 138 -7.42 3.90 9.56
N GLU A 139 -8.09 3.83 8.42
CA GLU A 139 -9.53 3.53 8.28
C GLU A 139 -9.84 2.02 8.21
N ARG A 140 -8.89 1.15 8.46
CA ARG A 140 -9.04 -0.31 8.30
C ARG A 140 -10.26 -0.91 9.01
N ARG A 141 -10.60 -0.42 10.21
CA ARG A 141 -11.79 -0.89 10.95
C ARG A 141 -13.06 -0.62 10.17
N ARG A 142 -13.19 0.59 9.66
CA ARG A 142 -14.34 1.02 8.85
C ARG A 142 -14.38 0.29 7.51
N ILE A 143 -13.25 0.17 6.83
CA ILE A 143 -13.15 -0.55 5.56
C ILE A 143 -13.57 -2.01 5.71
N VAL A 144 -13.09 -2.72 6.75
CA VAL A 144 -13.47 -4.12 6.99
C VAL A 144 -14.96 -4.24 7.34
N ALA A 145 -15.49 -3.34 8.17
CA ALA A 145 -16.92 -3.31 8.49
C ALA A 145 -17.79 -3.07 7.25
N LEU A 146 -17.39 -2.15 6.37
CA LEU A 146 -18.07 -1.90 5.09
C LEU A 146 -17.95 -3.10 4.14
N ALA A 147 -16.78 -3.72 4.05
CA ALA A 147 -16.58 -4.93 3.24
C ALA A 147 -17.51 -6.06 3.71
N ALA A 148 -17.63 -6.30 5.01
CA ALA A 148 -18.56 -7.26 5.59
C ALA A 148 -20.01 -6.92 5.31
N LYS A 149 -20.42 -5.65 5.52
CA LYS A 149 -21.79 -5.15 5.22
C LYS A 149 -22.17 -5.38 3.76
N HIS A 150 -21.24 -5.16 2.84
CA HIS A 150 -21.47 -5.32 1.39
C HIS A 150 -21.11 -6.73 0.88
N ARG A 151 -20.75 -7.67 1.78
CA ARG A 151 -20.39 -9.06 1.46
C ARG A 151 -19.24 -9.17 0.44
N LEU A 152 -18.25 -8.28 0.56
CA LEU A 152 -17.07 -8.26 -0.28
C LEU A 152 -15.89 -8.92 0.49
N PRO A 153 -15.53 -10.18 0.18
CA PRO A 153 -14.30 -10.76 0.68
C PRO A 153 -13.12 -9.87 0.29
N SER A 154 -12.25 -9.53 1.27
CA SER A 154 -11.24 -8.52 1.06
C SER A 154 -9.82 -9.04 1.19
N MET A 155 -8.96 -8.57 0.31
CA MET A 155 -7.51 -8.77 0.29
C MET A 155 -6.80 -7.46 0.60
N SER A 156 -5.82 -7.48 1.51
CA SER A 156 -5.04 -6.29 1.88
C SER A 156 -3.54 -6.58 1.98
N ASN A 157 -2.76 -5.52 2.22
CA ASN A 157 -1.32 -5.62 2.42
C ASN A 157 -0.90 -5.88 3.88
N ALA A 158 -1.85 -5.92 4.83
CA ALA A 158 -1.52 -5.93 6.24
C ALA A 158 -2.39 -6.95 7.02
N ARG A 159 -1.75 -7.67 7.94
CA ARG A 159 -2.37 -8.66 8.83
C ARG A 159 -3.50 -8.03 9.65
N GLU A 160 -3.36 -6.78 10.03
CA GLU A 160 -4.31 -6.04 10.87
C GLU A 160 -5.72 -5.92 10.23
N PHE A 161 -5.83 -6.02 8.91
CA PHE A 161 -7.14 -6.13 8.24
C PHE A 161 -7.78 -7.50 8.47
N VAL A 162 -6.98 -8.57 8.48
CA VAL A 162 -7.46 -9.94 8.72
C VAL A 162 -7.91 -10.11 10.17
N GLU A 163 -7.19 -9.56 11.12
CA GLU A 163 -7.54 -9.56 12.55
C GLU A 163 -8.90 -8.87 12.82
N LEU A 164 -9.35 -8.00 11.92
CA LEU A 164 -10.64 -7.32 11.97
C LEU A 164 -11.75 -8.02 11.17
N GLY A 165 -11.44 -9.13 10.48
CA GLY A 165 -12.40 -9.91 9.71
C GLY A 165 -12.21 -9.83 8.18
N GLY A 166 -11.15 -9.21 7.69
CA GLY A 166 -10.74 -9.31 6.28
C GLY A 166 -10.32 -10.74 5.92
N LEU A 167 -10.46 -11.12 4.66
CA LEU A 167 -10.22 -12.52 4.24
C LEU A 167 -8.73 -12.86 4.18
N ILE A 168 -7.91 -12.05 3.49
CA ILE A 168 -6.50 -12.34 3.26
C ILE A 168 -5.66 -11.07 3.48
N GLY A 169 -4.51 -11.24 4.14
CA GLY A 169 -3.46 -10.23 4.25
C GLY A 169 -2.15 -10.77 3.69
N TYR A 170 -1.54 -10.06 2.75
CA TYR A 170 -0.24 -10.44 2.18
C TYR A 170 0.68 -9.24 2.04
N GLY A 171 1.72 -9.19 2.86
CA GLY A 171 2.69 -8.10 2.86
C GLY A 171 3.68 -8.19 4.01
N ALA A 172 4.60 -7.24 4.06
CA ALA A 172 5.59 -7.15 5.13
C ALA A 172 4.92 -6.69 6.44
N SER A 173 5.43 -7.18 7.56
CA SER A 173 5.06 -6.69 8.89
C SER A 173 5.62 -5.29 9.11
N ILE A 174 4.76 -4.29 9.14
CA ILE A 174 5.15 -2.88 9.39
C ILE A 174 5.78 -2.75 10.78
N THR A 175 5.29 -3.48 11.77
CA THR A 175 5.86 -3.51 13.12
C THR A 175 7.30 -4.03 13.11
N ASP A 176 7.58 -5.10 12.35
CA ASP A 176 8.93 -5.65 12.23
C ASP A 176 9.86 -4.69 11.46
N LEU A 177 9.38 -4.09 10.38
CA LEU A 177 10.13 -3.09 9.64
C LEU A 177 10.51 -1.90 10.53
N ASN A 178 9.58 -1.38 11.32
CA ASN A 178 9.85 -0.27 12.24
C ASN A 178 10.88 -0.65 13.32
N ARG A 179 10.79 -1.87 13.88
CA ARG A 179 11.79 -2.37 14.83
C ARG A 179 13.17 -2.48 14.19
N ARG A 180 13.26 -3.00 12.97
CA ARG A 180 14.51 -3.10 12.21
C ARG A 180 15.08 -1.73 11.83
N ALA A 181 14.25 -0.72 11.63
CA ALA A 181 14.71 0.65 11.37
C ALA A 181 15.58 1.22 12.51
N ALA A 182 15.38 0.77 13.74
CA ALA A 182 16.22 1.16 14.89
C ALA A 182 17.70 0.79 14.68
N THR A 183 18.00 -0.30 13.95
CA THR A 183 19.40 -0.69 13.64
C THR A 183 20.08 0.30 12.69
N TYR A 184 19.32 0.97 11.82
CA TYR A 184 19.85 2.02 10.95
C TYR A 184 20.16 3.28 11.77
N VAL A 185 19.27 3.63 12.71
CA VAL A 185 19.51 4.75 13.64
C VAL A 185 20.77 4.50 14.45
N ASP A 186 20.92 3.32 15.06
CA ASP A 186 22.12 2.95 15.85
C ASP A 186 23.40 3.08 15.03
N LYS A 187 23.41 2.55 13.79
CA LYS A 187 24.57 2.65 12.90
C LYS A 187 24.92 4.10 12.56
N ILE A 188 23.92 4.94 12.28
CA ILE A 188 24.13 6.36 11.95
C ILE A 188 24.68 7.12 13.17
N LEU A 189 24.14 6.87 14.37
CA LEU A 189 24.65 7.45 15.61
C LEU A 189 26.11 7.02 15.92
N LYS A 190 26.54 5.87 15.39
CA LYS A 190 27.93 5.37 15.44
C LYS A 190 28.81 5.84 14.27
N GLY A 191 28.33 6.79 13.45
CA GLY A 191 29.10 7.41 12.38
C GLY A 191 28.91 6.82 10.98
N ALA A 192 28.01 5.86 10.78
CA ALA A 192 27.68 5.39 9.43
C ALA A 192 26.91 6.47 8.66
N LYS A 193 27.12 6.52 7.33
CA LYS A 193 26.31 7.36 6.45
C LYS A 193 24.93 6.72 6.23
N PRO A 194 23.88 7.55 6.05
CA PRO A 194 22.54 7.08 5.66
C PRO A 194 22.52 6.24 4.38
#